data_1583521400f96ac47e81fa0669c2a048
#
_entry.id   1583521400f96ac47e81fa0669c2a048
#
_cell.length_a   1.000
_cell.length_b   1.000
_cell.length_c   1.000
_cell.angle_alpha   90.00
_cell.angle_beta   90.00
_cell.angle_gamma   90.00
#
_symmetry.space_group_name_H-M   'P 1'
#
loop_
_entity.id
_entity.type
_entity.pdbx_description
1 polymer ?
#
loop_
_entity_poly.entity_id
_entity_poly.type
_entity_poly.pdbx_seq_one_letter_code
_entity_poly.pdbx_strand_id
1 'polypeptide(L)'
;LPPVPVLAKSPSPPAKRDLFKELGVRTFINAAGTYTAMTGSLMHDFVVDTIMNSATDFCMMDELQDKVGEKIAALVHAEAAVVTTGAFSGMTLGLAGILTGMDTKKAEQLPHLEGTGMKSEVIIQKAHTIVYNHALKNTGCNIIYVETAEEAEKAINEKTALLHFLNIEADKGKIKHEEWIAIGKKHGIPTSIDIAADVPPVSNLWKFNDMGFSFVVISGGKAIRGPQSAGLLMGKKDIIAAARLSMAPRGFNIGRGFKVNKEEVLGMYVALESYIGQDHDKEWREWEAAAAVISNSVKAVKGVITQITVPALGNITPTLGISWDDSKVKISGKDVQLNLRNGNPSIEIGSAHDKGITVTVWMLKPGQEKIVAARITEELKKAAI
;
A
#
# COMPACT_ATOMS: atom_id res chain seq x y z
N LEU A 1 15.72 14.19 59.40
CA LEU A 1 15.25 14.07 58.03
C LEU A 1 16.01 12.92 57.35
N PRO A 2 15.37 11.92 56.75
CA PRO A 2 16.08 10.89 55.99
C PRO A 2 16.74 11.50 54.74
N PRO A 3 17.91 11.00 54.30
CA PRO A 3 18.60 11.52 53.15
C PRO A 3 17.72 11.38 51.86
N VAL A 4 17.62 12.47 51.09
CA VAL A 4 16.96 12.47 49.80
C VAL A 4 17.74 11.54 48.86
N PRO A 5 17.10 10.55 48.21
CA PRO A 5 17.81 9.69 47.28
C PRO A 5 18.39 10.54 46.15
N VAL A 6 19.69 10.39 45.92
CA VAL A 6 20.38 10.98 44.77
C VAL A 6 19.75 10.34 43.54
N LEU A 7 19.01 11.14 42.75
CA LEU A 7 18.51 10.72 41.45
C LEU A 7 19.68 10.21 40.62
N ALA A 8 19.66 8.93 40.27
CA ALA A 8 20.64 8.35 39.37
C ALA A 8 20.65 9.20 38.09
N LYS A 9 21.81 9.61 37.62
CA LYS A 9 21.96 10.29 36.35
C LYS A 9 21.26 9.46 35.28
N SER A 10 20.37 10.08 34.53
CA SER A 10 19.77 9.45 33.36
C SER A 10 20.89 8.83 32.51
N PRO A 11 20.78 7.58 32.09
CA PRO A 11 21.80 6.98 31.24
C PRO A 11 21.99 7.86 30.01
N SER A 12 23.24 8.12 29.65
CA SER A 12 23.57 8.81 28.39
C SER A 12 22.87 8.07 27.24
N PRO A 13 22.32 8.78 26.24
CA PRO A 13 21.73 8.11 25.08
C PRO A 13 22.76 7.12 24.54
N PRO A 14 22.36 5.87 24.27
CA PRO A 14 23.28 4.88 23.72
C PRO A 14 23.88 5.41 22.42
N ALA A 15 25.18 5.18 22.20
CA ALA A 15 25.82 5.44 20.93
C ALA A 15 24.95 4.88 19.79
N LYS A 16 24.85 5.59 18.67
CA LYS A 16 24.03 5.19 17.53
C LYS A 16 24.46 3.79 17.07
N ARG A 17 23.67 2.77 17.46
CA ARG A 17 23.93 1.36 17.14
C ARG A 17 23.40 1.07 15.74
N ASP A 18 24.15 0.28 14.97
CA ASP A 18 23.67 -0.32 13.72
C ASP A 18 23.07 -1.70 14.02
N LEU A 19 21.77 -1.71 14.34
CA LEU A 19 21.08 -2.94 14.73
C LEU A 19 21.00 -3.95 13.58
N PHE A 20 20.93 -3.52 12.33
CA PHE A 20 20.95 -4.44 11.19
C PHE A 20 22.28 -5.21 11.15
N LYS A 21 23.39 -4.51 11.30
CA LYS A 21 24.71 -5.12 11.35
C LYS A 21 24.88 -6.02 12.58
N GLU A 22 24.45 -5.56 13.76
CA GLU A 22 24.55 -6.31 15.01
C GLU A 22 23.75 -7.63 14.98
N LEU A 23 22.56 -7.60 14.36
CA LEU A 23 21.68 -8.76 14.22
C LEU A 23 22.01 -9.62 12.98
N GLY A 24 22.97 -9.21 12.15
CA GLY A 24 23.29 -9.90 10.91
C GLY A 24 22.19 -9.82 9.84
N VAL A 25 21.33 -8.82 9.93
CA VAL A 25 20.27 -8.58 8.94
C VAL A 25 20.83 -7.80 7.77
N ARG A 26 20.70 -8.37 6.57
CA ARG A 26 21.18 -7.75 5.35
C ARG A 26 20.29 -6.56 4.94
N THR A 27 20.90 -5.41 4.71
CA THR A 27 20.27 -4.26 4.02
C THR A 27 20.58 -4.30 2.53
N PHE A 28 19.76 -3.66 1.71
CA PHE A 28 19.90 -3.68 0.25
C PHE A 28 19.45 -2.37 -0.40
N ILE A 29 19.86 -2.17 -1.65
CA ILE A 29 19.34 -1.13 -2.52
C ILE A 29 18.06 -1.67 -3.18
N ASN A 30 16.96 -0.96 -3.02
CA ASN A 30 15.67 -1.40 -3.54
C ASN A 30 15.43 -0.86 -4.96
N ALA A 31 15.67 -1.69 -5.95
CA ALA A 31 15.35 -1.47 -7.34
C ALA A 31 14.20 -2.38 -7.83
N ALA A 32 13.37 -2.85 -6.90
CA ALA A 32 12.25 -3.78 -7.15
C ALA A 32 10.87 -3.13 -7.00
N GLY A 33 10.69 -2.27 -5.98
CA GLY A 33 9.41 -1.64 -5.66
C GLY A 33 8.96 -1.84 -4.21
N THR A 34 7.70 -1.56 -3.93
CA THR A 34 7.16 -1.45 -2.56
C THR A 34 6.49 -2.74 -2.08
N TYR A 35 7.21 -3.85 -2.10
CA TYR A 35 6.70 -5.13 -1.60
C TYR A 35 6.78 -5.21 -0.06
N THR A 36 5.77 -5.78 0.57
CA THR A 36 5.73 -5.97 2.03
C THR A 36 6.93 -6.74 2.56
N ALA A 37 7.36 -7.79 1.85
CA ALA A 37 8.54 -8.56 2.20
C ALA A 37 9.85 -7.76 2.16
N MET A 38 9.86 -6.62 1.47
CA MET A 38 10.97 -5.68 1.34
C MET A 38 10.75 -4.40 2.18
N THR A 39 9.86 -4.47 3.17
CA THR A 39 9.51 -3.38 4.08
C THR A 39 8.82 -2.16 3.42
N GLY A 40 8.25 -2.33 2.22
CA GLY A 40 7.53 -1.26 1.50
C GLY A 40 8.45 -0.15 1.00
N SER A 41 8.09 1.10 1.29
CA SER A 41 8.90 2.29 1.01
C SER A 41 9.63 2.78 2.26
N LEU A 42 10.70 3.55 2.06
CA LEU A 42 11.34 4.31 3.15
C LEU A 42 10.55 5.61 3.38
N MET A 43 10.29 5.91 4.63
CA MET A 43 9.72 7.20 5.05
C MET A 43 10.68 8.35 4.76
N HIS A 44 10.14 9.52 4.48
CA HIS A 44 10.94 10.75 4.45
C HIS A 44 11.38 11.16 5.86
N ASP A 45 12.49 11.91 5.96
CA ASP A 45 13.07 12.30 7.25
C ASP A 45 12.04 13.04 8.12
N PHE A 46 11.25 13.95 7.55
CA PHE A 46 10.21 14.68 8.30
C PHE A 46 9.09 13.79 8.85
N VAL A 47 8.80 12.65 8.19
CA VAL A 47 7.84 11.64 8.71
C VAL A 47 8.45 10.94 9.90
N VAL A 48 9.72 10.54 9.80
CA VAL A 48 10.47 9.93 10.91
C VAL A 48 10.55 10.90 12.10
N ASP A 49 10.86 12.16 11.86
CA ASP A 49 10.92 13.20 12.90
C ASP A 49 9.56 13.39 13.58
N THR A 50 8.46 13.38 12.80
CA THR A 50 7.10 13.45 13.35
C THR A 50 6.80 12.27 14.27
N ILE A 51 7.18 11.05 13.87
CA ILE A 51 7.03 9.83 14.67
C ILE A 51 7.83 9.96 15.98
N MET A 52 9.08 10.35 15.91
CA MET A 52 9.96 10.51 17.07
C MET A 52 9.46 11.58 18.05
N ASN A 53 9.06 12.73 17.52
CA ASN A 53 8.55 13.84 18.35
C ASN A 53 7.22 13.47 19.02
N SER A 54 6.32 12.82 18.30
CA SER A 54 5.01 12.43 18.85
C SER A 54 5.10 11.30 19.88
N ALA A 55 6.19 10.53 19.90
CA ALA A 55 6.38 9.44 20.85
C ALA A 55 6.52 9.90 22.31
N THR A 56 6.80 11.18 22.54
CA THR A 56 7.03 11.75 23.89
C THR A 56 5.78 12.23 24.60
N ASP A 57 4.65 12.32 23.90
CA ASP A 57 3.41 12.86 24.44
C ASP A 57 2.26 11.85 24.46
N PHE A 58 1.35 11.99 25.42
CA PHE A 58 0.12 11.22 25.48
C PHE A 58 -1.04 11.98 24.85
N CYS A 59 -1.93 11.27 24.17
CA CYS A 59 -3.20 11.80 23.67
C CYS A 59 -4.28 10.71 23.68
N MET A 60 -5.53 11.14 23.59
CA MET A 60 -6.66 10.22 23.43
C MET A 60 -6.76 9.79 21.96
N MET A 61 -6.74 8.46 21.72
CA MET A 61 -6.72 7.93 20.36
C MET A 61 -7.95 8.29 19.53
N ASP A 62 -9.13 8.34 20.15
CA ASP A 62 -10.35 8.73 19.44
C ASP A 62 -10.30 10.19 19.00
N GLU A 63 -9.85 11.10 19.87
CA GLU A 63 -9.65 12.51 19.53
C GLU A 63 -8.63 12.70 18.41
N LEU A 64 -7.49 12.00 18.50
CA LEU A 64 -6.46 12.04 17.46
C LEU A 64 -7.01 11.56 16.10
N GLN A 65 -7.67 10.41 16.08
CA GLN A 65 -8.27 9.88 14.85
C GLN A 65 -9.35 10.80 14.28
N ASP A 66 -10.15 11.47 15.12
CA ASP A 66 -11.15 12.44 14.67
C ASP A 66 -10.48 13.63 14.00
N LYS A 67 -9.50 14.25 14.67
CA LYS A 67 -8.82 15.44 14.14
C LYS A 67 -7.99 15.16 12.89
N VAL A 68 -7.25 14.07 12.88
CA VAL A 68 -6.47 13.65 11.71
C VAL A 68 -7.42 13.22 10.58
N GLY A 69 -8.48 12.48 10.90
CA GLY A 69 -9.48 12.05 9.93
C GLY A 69 -10.18 13.22 9.22
N GLU A 70 -10.55 14.29 9.96
CA GLU A 70 -11.10 15.53 9.39
C GLU A 70 -10.14 16.17 8.36
N LYS A 71 -8.84 16.25 8.70
CA LYS A 71 -7.82 16.80 7.82
C LYS A 71 -7.61 15.95 6.56
N ILE A 72 -7.48 14.63 6.75
CA ILE A 72 -7.31 13.69 5.63
C ILE A 72 -8.54 13.74 4.72
N ALA A 73 -9.75 13.70 5.27
CA ALA A 73 -10.99 13.73 4.49
C ALA A 73 -11.05 14.95 3.56
N ALA A 74 -10.66 16.12 4.06
CA ALA A 74 -10.60 17.35 3.25
C ALA A 74 -9.59 17.24 2.09
N LEU A 75 -8.44 16.59 2.33
CA LEU A 75 -7.38 16.43 1.32
C LEU A 75 -7.77 15.44 0.20
N VAL A 76 -8.60 14.44 0.52
CA VAL A 76 -8.94 13.34 -0.39
C VAL A 76 -10.40 13.39 -0.86
N HIS A 77 -11.10 14.51 -0.68
CA HIS A 77 -12.50 14.74 -1.07
C HIS A 77 -13.47 13.69 -0.50
N ALA A 78 -13.21 13.17 0.69
CA ALA A 78 -14.09 12.24 1.37
C ALA A 78 -14.96 12.96 2.42
N GLU A 79 -16.12 12.37 2.78
CA GLU A 79 -16.93 12.87 3.88
C GLU A 79 -16.27 12.62 5.25
N ALA A 80 -15.52 11.53 5.36
CA ALA A 80 -14.74 11.17 6.54
C ALA A 80 -13.57 10.25 6.16
N ALA A 81 -12.57 10.19 7.02
CA ALA A 81 -11.45 9.27 6.88
C ALA A 81 -10.94 8.81 8.25
N VAL A 82 -10.23 7.69 8.26
CA VAL A 82 -9.56 7.14 9.44
C VAL A 82 -8.26 6.45 9.02
N VAL A 83 -7.22 6.59 9.83
CA VAL A 83 -5.97 5.84 9.63
C VAL A 83 -6.15 4.41 10.15
N THR A 84 -5.77 3.45 9.32
CA THR A 84 -5.89 2.01 9.59
C THR A 84 -4.52 1.33 9.54
N THR A 85 -4.45 0.06 9.96
CA THR A 85 -3.24 -0.76 9.78
C THR A 85 -3.17 -1.30 8.34
N GLY A 86 -2.98 -0.40 7.37
CA GLY A 86 -2.93 -0.69 5.95
C GLY A 86 -4.31 -0.83 5.28
N ALA A 87 -4.30 -0.96 3.95
CA ALA A 87 -5.51 -1.11 3.14
C ALA A 87 -6.28 -2.39 3.47
N PHE A 88 -5.58 -3.48 3.79
CA PHE A 88 -6.20 -4.77 4.13
C PHE A 88 -7.15 -4.64 5.32
N SER A 89 -6.70 -4.04 6.42
CA SER A 89 -7.58 -3.79 7.57
C SER A 89 -8.65 -2.74 7.26
N GLY A 90 -8.34 -1.76 6.41
CA GLY A 90 -9.33 -0.80 5.91
C GLY A 90 -10.51 -1.47 5.21
N MET A 91 -10.26 -2.47 4.34
CA MET A 91 -11.32 -3.27 3.72
C MET A 91 -12.17 -4.02 4.75
N THR A 92 -11.52 -4.71 5.70
CA THR A 92 -12.23 -5.43 6.77
C THR A 92 -13.09 -4.49 7.60
N LEU A 93 -12.55 -3.34 8.01
CA LEU A 93 -13.24 -2.37 8.85
C LEU A 93 -14.37 -1.65 8.11
N GLY A 94 -14.16 -1.27 6.84
CA GLY A 94 -15.20 -0.66 6.01
C GLY A 94 -16.40 -1.58 5.82
N LEU A 95 -16.16 -2.86 5.52
CA LEU A 95 -17.22 -3.85 5.43
C LEU A 95 -17.86 -4.12 6.80
N ALA A 96 -17.08 -4.21 7.89
CA ALA A 96 -17.63 -4.33 9.24
C ALA A 96 -18.59 -3.18 9.56
N GLY A 97 -18.23 -1.94 9.21
CA GLY A 97 -19.10 -0.78 9.39
C GLY A 97 -20.43 -0.89 8.62
N ILE A 98 -20.39 -1.40 7.38
CA ILE A 98 -21.60 -1.65 6.58
C ILE A 98 -22.49 -2.72 7.23
N LEU A 99 -21.89 -3.78 7.77
CA LEU A 99 -22.64 -4.90 8.38
C LEU A 99 -23.30 -4.51 9.69
N THR A 100 -22.62 -3.71 10.50
CA THR A 100 -23.02 -3.44 11.87
C THR A 100 -23.76 -2.11 12.04
N GLY A 101 -23.53 -1.15 11.12
CA GLY A 101 -23.95 0.22 11.38
C GLY A 101 -23.39 0.69 12.73
N MET A 102 -24.18 1.48 13.46
CA MET A 102 -23.81 1.99 14.79
C MET A 102 -24.20 1.03 15.93
N ASP A 103 -24.44 -0.24 15.64
CA ASP A 103 -24.84 -1.26 16.64
C ASP A 103 -23.59 -1.97 17.19
N THR A 104 -23.22 -1.67 18.42
CA THR A 104 -22.06 -2.25 19.11
C THR A 104 -22.23 -3.76 19.34
N LYS A 105 -23.46 -4.25 19.57
CA LYS A 105 -23.71 -5.68 19.75
C LYS A 105 -23.45 -6.46 18.46
N LYS A 106 -23.83 -5.91 17.31
CA LYS A 106 -23.47 -6.49 16.01
C LYS A 106 -21.97 -6.49 15.77
N ALA A 107 -21.26 -5.40 16.17
CA ALA A 107 -19.81 -5.33 16.07
C ALA A 107 -19.11 -6.43 16.88
N GLU A 108 -19.64 -6.78 18.05
CA GLU A 108 -19.13 -7.86 18.91
C GLU A 108 -19.38 -9.26 18.33
N GLN A 109 -20.39 -9.42 17.47
CA GLN A 109 -20.74 -10.71 16.87
C GLN A 109 -19.84 -11.07 15.69
N LEU A 110 -19.23 -10.07 15.01
CA LEU A 110 -18.34 -10.34 13.90
C LEU A 110 -17.14 -11.21 14.32
N PRO A 111 -16.74 -12.21 13.52
CA PRO A 111 -17.17 -12.55 12.16
C PRO A 111 -18.33 -13.57 12.08
N HIS A 112 -19.04 -13.85 13.15
CA HIS A 112 -20.09 -14.86 13.20
C HIS A 112 -21.43 -14.25 12.75
N LEU A 113 -21.81 -14.45 11.49
CA LEU A 113 -22.98 -13.84 10.87
C LEU A 113 -24.25 -14.69 10.98
N GLU A 114 -24.12 -16.00 11.20
CA GLU A 114 -25.26 -16.92 11.25
C GLU A 114 -26.21 -16.56 12.39
N GLY A 115 -27.51 -16.48 12.08
CA GLY A 115 -28.56 -16.14 13.06
C GLY A 115 -28.60 -14.68 13.52
N THR A 116 -27.72 -13.81 13.01
CA THR A 116 -27.63 -12.39 13.45
C THR A 116 -28.55 -11.45 12.68
N GLY A 117 -29.07 -11.89 11.52
CA GLY A 117 -29.80 -11.02 10.58
C GLY A 117 -28.90 -10.03 9.81
N MET A 118 -27.59 -10.05 10.00
CA MET A 118 -26.65 -9.24 9.21
C MET A 118 -26.53 -9.82 7.80
N LYS A 119 -26.24 -8.94 6.84
CA LYS A 119 -25.88 -9.35 5.48
C LYS A 119 -24.60 -10.18 5.47
N SER A 120 -24.42 -11.05 4.48
CA SER A 120 -23.34 -12.06 4.51
C SER A 120 -22.64 -12.28 3.18
N GLU A 121 -22.91 -11.45 2.17
CA GLU A 121 -22.36 -11.62 0.82
C GLU A 121 -21.71 -10.35 0.30
N VAL A 122 -20.57 -10.52 -0.36
CA VAL A 122 -19.87 -9.46 -1.10
C VAL A 122 -19.74 -9.90 -2.55
N ILE A 123 -20.15 -9.05 -3.48
CA ILE A 123 -20.03 -9.32 -4.91
C ILE A 123 -18.73 -8.69 -5.42
N ILE A 124 -17.96 -9.45 -6.20
CA ILE A 124 -16.69 -9.06 -6.81
C ILE A 124 -16.64 -9.56 -8.24
N GLN A 125 -16.06 -8.78 -9.17
CA GLN A 125 -15.77 -9.30 -10.50
C GLN A 125 -14.75 -10.43 -10.42
N LYS A 126 -14.93 -11.53 -11.13
CA LYS A 126 -14.00 -12.67 -11.14
C LYS A 126 -12.58 -12.28 -11.53
N ALA A 127 -12.45 -11.32 -12.47
CA ALA A 127 -11.16 -10.74 -12.86
C ALA A 127 -10.47 -9.99 -11.72
N HIS A 128 -11.17 -9.58 -10.68
CA HIS A 128 -10.66 -8.89 -9.49
C HIS A 128 -10.29 -9.84 -8.35
N THR A 129 -10.09 -11.12 -8.64
CA THR A 129 -9.74 -12.13 -7.63
C THR A 129 -8.27 -12.06 -7.30
N ILE A 130 -7.94 -11.66 -6.07
CA ILE A 130 -6.58 -11.66 -5.52
C ILE A 130 -6.57 -12.18 -4.08
N VAL A 131 -5.35 -12.45 -3.59
CA VAL A 131 -5.17 -12.94 -2.21
C VAL A 131 -5.68 -11.97 -1.14
N TYR A 132 -5.69 -10.68 -1.43
CA TYR A 132 -6.13 -9.63 -0.49
C TYR A 132 -7.65 -9.56 -0.31
N ASN A 133 -8.45 -10.19 -1.19
CA ASN A 133 -9.89 -10.33 -1.00
C ASN A 133 -10.23 -11.09 0.30
N HIS A 134 -9.23 -11.77 0.89
CA HIS A 134 -9.34 -12.37 2.21
C HIS A 134 -9.74 -11.36 3.31
N ALA A 135 -9.36 -10.09 3.16
CA ALA A 135 -9.77 -9.02 4.08
C ALA A 135 -11.29 -8.92 4.24
N LEU A 136 -12.04 -9.12 3.16
CA LEU A 136 -13.50 -9.12 3.17
C LEU A 136 -14.06 -10.38 3.85
N LYS A 137 -13.39 -11.53 3.63
CA LYS A 137 -13.79 -12.80 4.29
C LYS A 137 -13.61 -12.77 5.80
N ASN A 138 -12.68 -11.96 6.31
CA ASN A 138 -12.44 -11.80 7.75
C ASN A 138 -13.67 -11.30 8.51
N THR A 139 -14.64 -10.68 7.83
CA THR A 139 -15.92 -10.26 8.43
C THR A 139 -16.94 -11.39 8.53
N GLY A 140 -16.64 -12.57 8.02
CA GLY A 140 -17.56 -13.71 7.92
C GLY A 140 -18.35 -13.76 6.60
N CYS A 141 -18.21 -12.74 5.73
CA CYS A 141 -18.91 -12.71 4.45
C CYS A 141 -18.36 -13.72 3.44
N ASN A 142 -19.27 -14.27 2.64
CA ASN A 142 -18.95 -15.04 1.45
C ASN A 142 -18.71 -14.11 0.26
N ILE A 143 -17.83 -14.51 -0.65
CA ILE A 143 -17.58 -13.77 -1.89
C ILE A 143 -18.36 -14.44 -3.02
N ILE A 144 -19.16 -13.66 -3.70
CA ILE A 144 -19.91 -14.04 -4.91
C ILE A 144 -19.17 -13.45 -6.12
N TYR A 145 -18.76 -14.28 -7.03
CA TYR A 145 -18.03 -13.88 -8.22
C TYR A 145 -18.94 -13.72 -9.42
N VAL A 146 -18.78 -12.61 -10.14
CA VAL A 146 -19.55 -12.28 -11.36
C VAL A 146 -18.61 -11.84 -12.47
N GLU A 147 -19.04 -11.97 -13.74
CA GLU A 147 -18.25 -11.52 -14.89
C GLU A 147 -18.91 -10.36 -15.65
N THR A 148 -20.23 -10.26 -15.63
CA THR A 148 -20.98 -9.24 -16.38
C THR A 148 -21.90 -8.45 -15.48
N ALA A 149 -22.34 -7.29 -15.95
CA ALA A 149 -23.31 -6.46 -15.24
C ALA A 149 -24.63 -7.18 -14.98
N GLU A 150 -25.10 -7.98 -15.96
CA GLU A 150 -26.30 -8.80 -15.81
C GLU A 150 -26.15 -9.85 -14.71
N GLU A 151 -24.99 -10.51 -14.64
CA GLU A 151 -24.70 -11.45 -13.57
C GLU A 151 -24.63 -10.75 -12.21
N ALA A 152 -24.03 -9.56 -12.15
CA ALA A 152 -23.96 -8.77 -10.91
C ALA A 152 -25.37 -8.39 -10.43
N GLU A 153 -26.24 -7.91 -11.32
CA GLU A 153 -27.60 -7.57 -10.97
C GLU A 153 -28.43 -8.80 -10.51
N LYS A 154 -28.24 -9.95 -11.15
CA LYS A 154 -28.91 -11.21 -10.75
C LYS A 154 -28.40 -11.78 -9.43
N ALA A 155 -27.12 -11.53 -9.09
CA ALA A 155 -26.52 -12.00 -7.86
C ALA A 155 -26.94 -11.16 -6.64
N ILE A 156 -27.37 -9.91 -6.86
CA ILE A 156 -27.84 -9.05 -5.77
C ILE A 156 -29.11 -9.59 -5.15
N ASN A 157 -29.09 -9.77 -3.83
CA ASN A 157 -30.20 -10.26 -3.03
C ASN A 157 -30.17 -9.62 -1.62
N GLU A 158 -31.06 -10.03 -0.73
CA GLU A 158 -31.18 -9.49 0.64
C GLU A 158 -29.92 -9.69 1.50
N LYS A 159 -29.06 -10.66 1.15
CA LYS A 159 -27.80 -10.94 1.84
C LYS A 159 -26.63 -10.09 1.32
N THR A 160 -26.79 -9.40 0.21
CA THR A 160 -25.71 -8.63 -0.42
C THR A 160 -25.38 -7.38 0.43
N ALA A 161 -24.18 -7.33 0.97
CA ALA A 161 -23.69 -6.24 1.79
C ALA A 161 -22.92 -5.18 0.99
N LEU A 162 -22.14 -5.60 0.00
CA LEU A 162 -21.16 -4.77 -0.67
C LEU A 162 -20.89 -5.23 -2.10
N LEU A 163 -20.69 -4.27 -2.99
CA LEU A 163 -20.05 -4.49 -4.29
C LEU A 163 -18.60 -3.97 -4.20
N HIS A 164 -17.61 -4.87 -4.24
CA HIS A 164 -16.19 -4.50 -4.12
C HIS A 164 -15.50 -4.46 -5.48
N PHE A 165 -14.66 -3.44 -5.68
CA PHE A 165 -13.88 -3.22 -6.90
C PHE A 165 -12.37 -3.21 -6.57
N LEU A 166 -11.56 -3.81 -7.42
CA LEU A 166 -10.09 -3.79 -7.32
C LEU A 166 -9.53 -3.00 -8.50
N ASN A 167 -8.95 -1.83 -8.23
CA ASN A 167 -8.55 -0.92 -9.31
C ASN A 167 -7.37 -1.44 -10.15
N ILE A 168 -6.40 -2.08 -9.54
CA ILE A 168 -5.23 -2.62 -10.28
C ILE A 168 -5.61 -3.67 -11.34
N GLU A 169 -6.80 -4.25 -11.26
CA GLU A 169 -7.34 -5.23 -12.20
C GLU A 169 -8.50 -4.67 -13.04
N ALA A 170 -8.73 -3.35 -13.02
CA ALA A 170 -9.86 -2.70 -13.69
C ALA A 170 -9.90 -2.95 -15.21
N ASP A 171 -8.74 -3.10 -15.86
CA ASP A 171 -8.66 -3.36 -17.29
C ASP A 171 -9.13 -4.78 -17.66
N LYS A 172 -8.96 -5.74 -16.74
CA LYS A 172 -9.35 -7.14 -16.92
C LYS A 172 -10.85 -7.37 -16.68
N GLY A 173 -11.46 -6.50 -15.85
CA GLY A 173 -12.90 -6.56 -15.55
C GLY A 173 -13.75 -6.06 -16.70
N LYS A 174 -14.89 -6.73 -16.96
CA LYS A 174 -15.85 -6.30 -17.99
C LYS A 174 -16.67 -5.09 -17.53
N ILE A 175 -16.98 -5.00 -16.23
CA ILE A 175 -17.76 -3.92 -15.65
C ILE A 175 -16.80 -2.82 -15.21
N LYS A 176 -17.00 -1.60 -15.72
CA LYS A 176 -16.15 -0.46 -15.38
C LYS A 176 -16.66 0.28 -14.13
N HIS A 177 -15.88 1.24 -13.65
CA HIS A 177 -16.13 1.93 -12.37
C HIS A 177 -17.53 2.55 -12.31
N GLU A 178 -17.90 3.33 -13.34
CA GLU A 178 -19.16 4.05 -13.39
C GLU A 178 -20.36 3.09 -13.38
N GLU A 179 -20.29 2.02 -14.15
CA GLU A 179 -21.32 1.00 -14.22
C GLU A 179 -21.44 0.24 -12.89
N TRP A 180 -20.30 -0.09 -12.24
CA TRP A 180 -20.28 -0.72 -10.92
C TRP A 180 -20.96 0.14 -9.86
N ILE A 181 -20.66 1.44 -9.86
CA ILE A 181 -21.28 2.42 -8.97
C ILE A 181 -22.79 2.53 -9.28
N ALA A 182 -23.16 2.56 -10.57
CA ALA A 182 -24.55 2.67 -10.99
C ALA A 182 -25.39 1.46 -10.54
N ILE A 183 -24.85 0.24 -10.65
CA ILE A 183 -25.48 -0.97 -10.14
C ILE A 183 -25.70 -0.85 -8.62
N GLY A 184 -24.66 -0.46 -7.88
CA GLY A 184 -24.77 -0.25 -6.44
C GLY A 184 -25.86 0.76 -6.06
N LYS A 185 -25.88 1.92 -6.74
CA LYS A 185 -26.90 2.95 -6.52
C LYS A 185 -28.32 2.47 -6.83
N LYS A 186 -28.51 1.76 -7.96
CA LYS A 186 -29.79 1.21 -8.40
C LYS A 186 -30.40 0.28 -7.34
N HIS A 187 -29.58 -0.52 -6.69
CA HIS A 187 -30.02 -1.53 -5.73
C HIS A 187 -29.84 -1.10 -4.26
N GLY A 188 -29.36 0.11 -4.00
CA GLY A 188 -29.07 0.60 -2.64
C GLY A 188 -27.96 -0.18 -1.93
N ILE A 189 -27.04 -0.77 -2.68
CA ILE A 189 -25.90 -1.53 -2.15
C ILE A 189 -24.65 -0.63 -2.16
N PRO A 190 -23.93 -0.48 -1.03
CA PRO A 190 -22.67 0.25 -0.99
C PRO A 190 -21.64 -0.33 -1.97
N THR A 191 -20.76 0.55 -2.47
CA THR A 191 -19.64 0.15 -3.34
C THR A 191 -18.31 0.50 -2.68
N SER A 192 -17.29 -0.33 -2.83
CA SER A 192 -15.94 -0.03 -2.37
C SER A 192 -14.91 -0.24 -3.45
N ILE A 193 -13.76 0.43 -3.29
CA ILE A 193 -12.62 0.25 -4.18
C ILE A 193 -11.31 0.15 -3.39
N ASP A 194 -10.49 -0.83 -3.75
CA ASP A 194 -9.10 -0.97 -3.30
C ASP A 194 -8.17 -0.32 -4.32
N ILE A 195 -7.47 0.73 -3.85
CA ILE A 195 -6.44 1.46 -4.61
C ILE A 195 -5.09 1.38 -3.89
N ALA A 196 -4.82 0.31 -3.16
CA ALA A 196 -3.63 0.18 -2.32
C ALA A 196 -2.30 0.43 -3.03
N ALA A 197 -2.23 0.22 -4.35
CA ALA A 197 -1.04 0.39 -5.17
C ALA A 197 -1.23 1.39 -6.33
N ASP A 198 -2.32 2.16 -6.34
CA ASP A 198 -2.72 2.95 -7.50
C ASP A 198 -2.34 4.44 -7.41
N VAL A 199 -1.37 4.76 -6.57
CA VAL A 199 -0.73 6.07 -6.49
C VAL A 199 0.75 5.90 -6.79
N PRO A 200 1.37 6.63 -7.74
CA PRO A 200 0.78 7.67 -8.57
C PRO A 200 -0.26 7.14 -9.59
N PRO A 201 -1.08 8.02 -10.23
CA PRO A 201 -1.06 9.49 -10.12
C PRO A 201 -1.71 9.99 -8.82
N VAL A 202 -1.29 11.18 -8.37
CA VAL A 202 -1.80 11.78 -7.11
C VAL A 202 -3.32 11.97 -7.13
N SER A 203 -3.91 12.23 -8.29
CA SER A 203 -5.36 12.40 -8.46
C SER A 203 -6.18 11.18 -8.02
N ASN A 204 -5.61 9.99 -7.99
CA ASN A 204 -6.31 8.80 -7.51
C ASN A 204 -6.66 8.87 -6.01
N LEU A 205 -6.03 9.78 -5.25
CA LEU A 205 -6.35 9.99 -3.84
C LEU A 205 -7.76 10.55 -3.61
N TRP A 206 -8.31 11.30 -4.59
CA TRP A 206 -9.67 11.88 -4.50
C TRP A 206 -10.61 11.37 -5.59
N LYS A 207 -10.09 10.96 -6.76
CA LYS A 207 -10.88 10.54 -7.92
C LYS A 207 -12.02 9.58 -7.58
N PHE A 208 -11.77 8.55 -6.78
CA PHE A 208 -12.76 7.51 -6.52
C PHE A 208 -13.81 7.92 -5.49
N ASN A 209 -13.46 8.84 -4.58
CA ASN A 209 -14.44 9.52 -3.72
C ASN A 209 -15.36 10.41 -4.56
N ASP A 210 -14.78 11.21 -5.49
CA ASP A 210 -15.54 12.07 -6.42
C ASP A 210 -16.45 11.27 -7.35
N MET A 211 -16.04 10.09 -7.79
CA MET A 211 -16.87 9.16 -8.57
C MET A 211 -18.05 8.61 -7.77
N GLY A 212 -17.98 8.60 -6.44
CA GLY A 212 -19.06 8.18 -5.55
C GLY A 212 -18.98 6.76 -5.06
N PHE A 213 -17.81 6.15 -4.99
CA PHE A 213 -17.62 4.94 -4.18
C PHE A 213 -17.97 5.22 -2.71
N SER A 214 -18.59 4.26 -2.04
CA SER A 214 -19.03 4.42 -0.65
C SER A 214 -17.85 4.43 0.32
N PHE A 215 -16.81 3.65 0.02
CA PHE A 215 -15.52 3.80 0.66
C PHE A 215 -14.35 3.38 -0.25
N VAL A 216 -13.20 3.93 0.04
CA VAL A 216 -11.93 3.74 -0.68
C VAL A 216 -10.86 3.35 0.33
N VAL A 217 -9.96 2.44 -0.02
CA VAL A 217 -8.82 2.07 0.82
C VAL A 217 -7.50 2.24 0.08
N ILE A 218 -6.47 2.71 0.79
CA ILE A 218 -5.12 2.88 0.26
C ILE A 218 -4.06 2.45 1.27
N SER A 219 -2.90 1.98 0.78
CA SER A 219 -1.73 1.68 1.58
C SER A 219 -0.82 2.91 1.72
N GLY A 220 -0.41 3.24 2.95
CA GLY A 220 0.47 4.37 3.22
C GLY A 220 1.96 4.08 2.99
N GLY A 221 2.37 2.82 3.06
CA GLY A 221 3.77 2.39 2.94
C GLY A 221 4.24 2.15 1.51
N LYS A 222 3.66 2.84 0.52
CA LYS A 222 4.06 2.77 -0.89
C LYS A 222 4.50 4.16 -1.37
N ALA A 223 3.91 4.71 -2.44
CA ALA A 223 4.30 6.01 -2.99
C ALA A 223 4.17 7.17 -1.99
N ILE A 224 3.18 7.12 -1.10
CA ILE A 224 2.98 8.14 -0.06
C ILE A 224 4.15 8.20 0.93
N ARG A 225 4.93 7.13 1.07
CA ARG A 225 6.08 7.02 1.99
C ARG A 225 5.72 7.34 3.45
N GLY A 226 4.52 6.96 3.86
CA GLY A 226 4.10 6.91 5.26
C GLY A 226 4.64 5.64 5.95
N PRO A 227 4.29 5.44 7.23
CA PRO A 227 4.60 4.19 7.92
C PRO A 227 4.09 2.98 7.14
N GLN A 228 4.93 1.95 6.98
CA GLN A 228 4.62 0.79 6.14
C GLN A 228 3.37 0.05 6.59
N SER A 229 3.13 0.01 7.88
CA SER A 229 1.94 -0.59 8.50
C SER A 229 0.68 0.27 8.37
N ALA A 230 0.79 1.58 8.05
CA ALA A 230 -0.36 2.47 7.97
C ALA A 230 -1.04 2.46 6.61
N GLY A 231 -2.32 2.81 6.60
CA GLY A 231 -3.14 3.03 5.42
C GLY A 231 -4.34 3.90 5.77
N LEU A 232 -5.21 4.12 4.80
CA LEU A 232 -6.43 4.91 4.98
C LEU A 232 -7.66 4.10 4.59
N LEU A 233 -8.71 4.30 5.35
CA LEU A 233 -10.10 4.03 4.99
C LEU A 233 -10.81 5.39 4.93
N MET A 234 -11.37 5.73 3.78
CA MET A 234 -11.98 7.04 3.50
C MET A 234 -13.25 6.87 2.70
N GLY A 235 -14.23 7.74 2.87
CA GLY A 235 -15.50 7.67 2.17
C GLY A 235 -16.66 8.28 2.95
N LYS A 236 -17.85 7.65 2.92
CA LYS A 236 -19.05 8.14 3.55
C LYS A 236 -18.94 8.16 5.07
N LYS A 237 -19.39 9.26 5.67
CA LYS A 237 -19.26 9.54 7.10
C LYS A 237 -19.90 8.46 7.98
N ASP A 238 -21.07 7.98 7.61
CA ASP A 238 -21.79 6.94 8.35
C ASP A 238 -21.03 5.60 8.35
N ILE A 239 -20.44 5.22 7.21
CA ILE A 239 -19.63 4.00 7.09
C ILE A 239 -18.34 4.12 7.93
N ILE A 240 -17.65 5.26 7.85
CA ILE A 240 -16.42 5.48 8.61
C ILE A 240 -16.70 5.50 10.12
N ALA A 241 -17.78 6.16 10.57
CA ALA A 241 -18.18 6.18 11.95
C ALA A 241 -18.51 4.77 12.46
N ALA A 242 -19.23 3.97 11.67
CA ALA A 242 -19.56 2.58 12.01
C ALA A 242 -18.31 1.68 12.03
N ALA A 243 -17.40 1.84 11.06
CA ALA A 243 -16.13 1.11 11.02
C ALA A 243 -15.31 1.32 12.31
N ARG A 244 -15.35 2.51 12.89
CA ARG A 244 -14.64 2.82 14.13
C ARG A 244 -15.15 2.04 15.34
N LEU A 245 -16.39 1.55 15.35
CA LEU A 245 -16.87 0.64 16.40
C LEU A 245 -16.12 -0.69 16.39
N SER A 246 -15.64 -1.11 15.22
CA SER A 246 -14.86 -2.33 15.04
C SER A 246 -13.34 -2.10 15.08
N MET A 247 -12.87 -0.96 15.63
CA MET A 247 -11.45 -0.62 15.77
C MET A 247 -11.03 -0.54 17.25
N ALA A 248 -9.70 -0.66 17.48
CA ALA A 248 -9.08 -0.21 18.71
C ALA A 248 -9.39 1.31 18.94
N PRO A 249 -9.56 1.77 20.20
CA PRO A 249 -9.24 1.08 21.46
C PRO A 249 -10.34 0.12 21.98
N ARG A 250 -11.46 -0.03 21.28
CA ARG A 250 -12.56 -0.89 21.70
C ARG A 250 -12.12 -2.37 21.70
N GLY A 251 -12.57 -3.14 22.71
CA GLY A 251 -12.02 -4.46 23.01
C GLY A 251 -12.70 -5.63 22.29
N PHE A 252 -14.03 -5.67 22.36
CA PHE A 252 -14.80 -6.84 21.88
C PHE A 252 -15.23 -6.68 20.43
N ASN A 253 -14.25 -6.67 19.51
CA ASN A 253 -14.53 -6.55 18.08
C ASN A 253 -13.42 -7.14 17.22
N ILE A 254 -13.75 -7.36 15.95
CA ILE A 254 -12.87 -7.98 14.93
C ILE A 254 -11.57 -7.18 14.68
N GLY A 255 -11.63 -5.86 14.77
CA GLY A 255 -10.50 -4.99 14.48
C GLY A 255 -9.66 -4.64 15.71
N ARG A 256 -9.91 -5.25 16.88
CA ARG A 256 -9.08 -4.97 18.08
C ARG A 256 -7.60 -5.26 17.85
N GLY A 257 -7.27 -6.26 17.06
CA GLY A 257 -5.91 -6.60 16.66
C GLY A 257 -5.30 -5.65 15.62
N PHE A 258 -6.12 -4.85 14.93
CA PHE A 258 -5.69 -3.87 13.93
C PHE A 258 -5.33 -2.53 14.58
N LYS A 259 -4.55 -2.59 15.64
CA LYS A 259 -4.18 -1.42 16.42
C LYS A 259 -3.14 -0.56 15.69
N VAL A 260 -3.51 0.64 15.29
CA VAL A 260 -2.60 1.68 14.81
C VAL A 260 -2.24 2.60 16.00
N ASN A 261 -0.97 2.95 16.13
CA ASN A 261 -0.51 3.84 17.20
C ASN A 261 -0.55 5.31 16.77
N LYS A 262 -0.38 6.23 17.74
CA LYS A 262 -0.43 7.67 17.48
C LYS A 262 0.67 8.15 16.55
N GLU A 263 1.84 7.53 16.64
CA GLU A 263 2.99 7.82 15.80
C GLU A 263 2.71 7.50 14.33
N GLU A 264 2.08 6.35 14.07
CA GLU A 264 1.66 5.93 12.73
C GLU A 264 0.53 6.81 12.19
N VAL A 265 -0.42 7.21 13.05
CA VAL A 265 -1.52 8.11 12.66
C VAL A 265 -0.97 9.46 12.19
N LEU A 266 -0.08 10.06 12.98
CA LEU A 266 0.54 11.35 12.65
C LEU A 266 1.52 11.22 11.47
N GLY A 267 2.33 10.17 11.46
CA GLY A 267 3.26 9.89 10.35
C GLY A 267 2.52 9.69 9.01
N MET A 268 1.37 9.02 9.03
CA MET A 268 0.54 8.85 7.83
C MET A 268 -0.04 10.18 7.34
N TYR A 269 -0.51 11.02 8.26
CA TYR A 269 -1.08 12.33 7.92
C TYR A 269 -0.06 13.24 7.25
N VAL A 270 1.12 13.44 7.86
CA VAL A 270 2.13 14.33 7.30
C VAL A 270 2.72 13.79 6.00
N ALA A 271 2.82 12.46 5.86
CA ALA A 271 3.26 11.84 4.61
C ALA A 271 2.26 12.10 3.47
N LEU A 272 0.96 11.97 3.73
CA LEU A 272 -0.10 12.23 2.75
C LEU A 272 -0.12 13.71 2.36
N GLU A 273 -0.09 14.62 3.34
CA GLU A 273 -0.11 16.07 3.10
C GLU A 273 1.08 16.50 2.23
N SER A 274 2.28 16.00 2.56
CA SER A 274 3.48 16.26 1.75
C SER A 274 3.39 15.64 0.36
N TYR A 275 2.90 14.41 0.25
CA TYR A 275 2.75 13.74 -1.04
C TYR A 275 1.81 14.50 -1.99
N ILE A 276 0.69 15.01 -1.48
CA ILE A 276 -0.25 15.81 -2.29
C ILE A 276 0.38 17.13 -2.74
N GLY A 277 1.18 17.75 -1.89
CA GLY A 277 1.80 19.06 -2.15
C GLY A 277 3.11 19.04 -2.94
N GLN A 278 3.67 17.87 -3.24
CA GLN A 278 4.96 17.78 -3.93
C GLN A 278 4.85 18.04 -5.44
N ASP A 279 6.00 18.36 -6.07
CA ASP A 279 6.13 18.47 -7.53
C ASP A 279 6.29 17.09 -8.17
N HIS A 280 5.15 16.48 -8.53
CA HIS A 280 5.11 15.16 -9.16
C HIS A 280 5.76 15.12 -10.54
N ASP A 281 5.73 16.22 -11.29
CA ASP A 281 6.38 16.30 -12.61
C ASP A 281 7.90 16.30 -12.47
N LYS A 282 8.42 16.97 -11.43
CA LYS A 282 9.85 16.92 -11.12
C LYS A 282 10.27 15.52 -10.70
N GLU A 283 9.52 14.89 -9.81
CA GLU A 283 9.80 13.52 -9.36
C GLU A 283 9.78 12.54 -10.54
N TRP A 284 8.82 12.68 -11.45
CA TRP A 284 8.74 11.86 -12.67
C TRP A 284 10.00 12.01 -13.55
N ARG A 285 10.44 13.24 -13.81
CA ARG A 285 11.68 13.50 -14.57
C ARG A 285 12.91 12.92 -13.90
N GLU A 286 12.98 12.93 -12.56
CA GLU A 286 14.06 12.30 -11.80
C GLU A 286 14.06 10.78 -11.98
N TRP A 287 12.90 10.13 -11.98
CA TRP A 287 12.79 8.70 -12.27
C TRP A 287 13.20 8.35 -13.70
N GLU A 288 12.77 9.12 -14.68
CA GLU A 288 13.19 8.92 -16.08
C GLU A 288 14.71 9.09 -16.24
N ALA A 289 15.30 10.08 -15.62
CA ALA A 289 16.74 10.30 -15.62
C ALA A 289 17.50 9.13 -14.98
N ALA A 290 17.03 8.63 -13.84
CA ALA A 290 17.61 7.48 -13.15
C ALA A 290 17.53 6.20 -14.02
N ALA A 291 16.38 5.94 -14.64
CA ALA A 291 16.19 4.82 -15.55
C ALA A 291 17.12 4.93 -16.79
N ALA A 292 17.29 6.14 -17.32
CA ALA A 292 18.21 6.39 -18.44
C ALA A 292 19.67 6.12 -18.08
N VAL A 293 20.12 6.48 -16.86
CA VAL A 293 21.48 6.18 -16.37
C VAL A 293 21.72 4.67 -16.40
N ILE A 294 20.79 3.87 -15.87
CA ILE A 294 20.91 2.41 -15.86
C ILE A 294 20.88 1.86 -17.28
N SER A 295 19.92 2.29 -18.09
CA SER A 295 19.76 1.87 -19.48
C SER A 295 21.02 2.11 -20.31
N ASN A 296 21.59 3.32 -20.23
CA ASN A 296 22.80 3.67 -21.00
C ASN A 296 24.01 2.84 -20.58
N SER A 297 24.15 2.54 -19.28
CA SER A 297 25.27 1.72 -18.80
C SER A 297 25.18 0.28 -19.30
N VAL A 298 24.01 -0.36 -19.23
CA VAL A 298 23.88 -1.78 -19.62
C VAL A 298 23.92 -1.99 -21.12
N LYS A 299 23.48 -1.01 -21.92
CA LYS A 299 23.60 -1.04 -23.40
C LYS A 299 25.04 -1.08 -23.91
N ALA A 300 26.04 -0.74 -23.10
CA ALA A 300 27.44 -0.89 -23.42
C ALA A 300 27.86 -2.37 -23.55
N VAL A 301 27.06 -3.32 -23.04
CA VAL A 301 27.27 -4.75 -23.22
C VAL A 301 26.64 -5.20 -24.52
N LYS A 302 27.45 -5.78 -25.42
CA LYS A 302 26.98 -6.22 -26.73
C LYS A 302 25.86 -7.26 -26.61
N GLY A 303 24.75 -7.03 -27.30
CA GLY A 303 23.57 -7.90 -27.27
C GLY A 303 22.53 -7.58 -26.19
N VAL A 304 22.77 -6.56 -25.37
CA VAL A 304 21.81 -6.06 -24.41
C VAL A 304 20.90 -5.01 -25.03
N ILE A 305 19.61 -5.14 -24.82
CA ILE A 305 18.58 -4.17 -25.20
C ILE A 305 17.79 -3.75 -23.97
N THR A 306 17.25 -2.55 -24.01
CA THR A 306 16.44 -2.00 -22.90
C THR A 306 15.17 -1.37 -23.43
N GLN A 307 14.13 -1.43 -22.62
CA GLN A 307 12.84 -0.77 -22.86
C GLN A 307 12.33 -0.18 -21.56
N ILE A 308 11.93 1.09 -21.58
CA ILE A 308 11.20 1.71 -20.48
C ILE A 308 9.71 1.56 -20.78
N THR A 309 8.97 1.02 -19.83
CA THR A 309 7.52 0.88 -19.86
C THR A 309 6.91 1.55 -18.62
N VAL A 310 5.66 1.97 -18.73
CA VAL A 310 4.87 2.49 -17.60
C VAL A 310 3.64 1.60 -17.48
N PRO A 311 3.40 0.95 -16.33
CA PRO A 311 2.18 0.18 -16.13
C PRO A 311 0.93 1.07 -16.32
N ALA A 312 -0.11 0.53 -16.92
CA ALA A 312 -1.39 1.25 -17.08
C ALA A 312 -2.12 1.44 -15.75
N LEU A 313 -1.96 0.48 -14.84
CA LEU A 313 -2.56 0.44 -13.51
C LEU A 313 -1.55 -0.07 -12.48
N GLY A 314 -1.68 0.40 -11.25
CA GLY A 314 -0.87 -0.01 -10.11
C GLY A 314 0.61 0.37 -10.25
N ASN A 315 1.17 1.06 -9.24
CA ASN A 315 2.56 1.51 -9.23
C ASN A 315 2.99 2.15 -10.56
N ILE A 316 2.19 3.10 -11.06
CA ILE A 316 2.39 3.77 -12.37
C ILE A 316 3.68 4.59 -12.31
N THR A 317 4.81 3.95 -12.60
CA THR A 317 6.16 4.52 -12.56
C THR A 317 7.01 3.96 -13.71
N PRO A 318 8.02 4.70 -14.19
CA PRO A 318 8.94 4.18 -15.19
C PRO A 318 9.61 2.88 -14.73
N THR A 319 9.40 1.81 -15.48
CA THR A 319 10.00 0.49 -15.23
C THR A 319 10.91 0.13 -16.38
N LEU A 320 12.17 -0.15 -16.08
CA LEU A 320 13.21 -0.51 -17.06
C LEU A 320 13.25 -2.03 -17.23
N GLY A 321 12.84 -2.51 -18.40
CA GLY A 321 13.13 -3.87 -18.87
C GLY A 321 14.53 -3.93 -19.48
N ILE A 322 15.32 -4.92 -19.09
CA ILE A 322 16.65 -5.21 -19.62
C ILE A 322 16.65 -6.65 -20.10
N SER A 323 16.94 -6.88 -21.37
CA SER A 323 17.02 -8.21 -21.95
C SER A 323 18.27 -8.35 -22.82
N TRP A 324 18.66 -9.59 -23.12
CA TRP A 324 19.89 -9.86 -23.87
C TRP A 324 19.77 -11.08 -24.75
N ASP A 325 20.64 -11.09 -25.76
CA ASP A 325 20.81 -12.19 -26.72
C ASP A 325 21.69 -13.29 -26.10
N ASP A 326 21.11 -14.47 -25.95
CA ASP A 326 21.78 -15.68 -25.44
C ASP A 326 23.06 -16.06 -26.19
N SER A 327 23.15 -15.71 -27.47
CA SER A 327 24.37 -15.99 -28.25
C SER A 327 25.53 -15.07 -27.87
N LYS A 328 25.25 -14.02 -27.06
CA LYS A 328 26.21 -12.97 -26.67
C LYS A 328 26.42 -12.84 -25.19
N VAL A 329 25.41 -13.17 -24.39
CA VAL A 329 25.46 -13.07 -22.90
C VAL A 329 24.90 -14.37 -22.32
N LYS A 330 25.75 -15.17 -21.69
CA LYS A 330 25.42 -16.52 -21.18
C LYS A 330 25.09 -16.50 -19.67
N ILE A 331 23.99 -15.87 -19.31
CA ILE A 331 23.48 -15.85 -17.92
C ILE A 331 21.95 -15.78 -17.94
N SER A 332 21.29 -16.42 -17.02
CA SER A 332 19.84 -16.26 -16.84
C SER A 332 19.51 -14.99 -16.04
N GLY A 333 18.31 -14.43 -16.23
CA GLY A 333 17.84 -13.30 -15.42
C GLY A 333 17.77 -13.65 -13.95
N LYS A 334 17.44 -14.91 -13.61
CA LYS A 334 17.43 -15.42 -12.23
C LYS A 334 18.81 -15.42 -11.60
N ASP A 335 19.84 -15.79 -12.37
CA ASP A 335 21.22 -15.77 -11.87
C ASP A 335 21.71 -14.33 -11.68
N VAL A 336 21.37 -13.42 -12.60
CA VAL A 336 21.65 -11.98 -12.41
C VAL A 336 20.99 -11.48 -11.14
N GLN A 337 19.71 -11.78 -10.92
CA GLN A 337 18.98 -11.39 -9.70
C GLN A 337 19.67 -11.95 -8.44
N LEU A 338 20.07 -13.22 -8.45
CA LEU A 338 20.73 -13.87 -7.32
C LEU A 338 22.12 -13.25 -7.06
N ASN A 339 22.90 -12.98 -8.11
CA ASN A 339 24.22 -12.36 -7.98
C ASN A 339 24.13 -10.93 -7.44
N LEU A 340 23.13 -10.15 -7.88
CA LEU A 340 22.87 -8.81 -7.34
C LEU A 340 22.46 -8.87 -5.87
N ARG A 341 21.56 -9.79 -5.52
CA ARG A 341 21.09 -10.01 -4.13
C ARG A 341 22.24 -10.39 -3.20
N ASN A 342 23.13 -11.25 -3.64
CA ASN A 342 24.27 -11.74 -2.84
C ASN A 342 25.54 -10.88 -2.96
N GLY A 343 25.48 -9.83 -3.78
CA GLY A 343 26.58 -8.90 -4.01
C GLY A 343 26.79 -7.91 -2.87
N ASN A 344 27.82 -7.09 -3.01
CA ASN A 344 28.11 -5.97 -2.13
C ASN A 344 28.29 -4.66 -2.96
N PRO A 345 27.38 -3.69 -2.84
CA PRO A 345 26.15 -3.76 -2.05
C PRO A 345 25.14 -4.78 -2.58
N SER A 346 24.29 -5.31 -1.69
CA SER A 346 23.14 -6.11 -2.07
C SER A 346 22.11 -5.25 -2.80
N ILE A 347 21.53 -5.78 -3.90
CA ILE A 347 20.52 -5.08 -4.70
C ILE A 347 19.35 -6.03 -4.96
N GLU A 348 18.14 -5.60 -4.62
CA GLU A 348 16.92 -6.30 -5.00
C GLU A 348 16.32 -5.64 -6.24
N ILE A 349 15.98 -6.45 -7.25
CA ILE A 349 15.37 -6.00 -8.51
C ILE A 349 13.97 -6.58 -8.67
N GLY A 350 13.22 -6.10 -9.63
CA GLY A 350 11.87 -6.57 -9.95
C GLY A 350 11.83 -8.01 -10.43
N SER A 351 11.07 -8.29 -11.46
CA SER A 351 10.96 -9.64 -12.02
C SER A 351 12.25 -10.06 -12.76
N ALA A 352 12.50 -11.36 -12.77
CA ALA A 352 13.58 -12.00 -13.53
C ALA A 352 13.02 -13.13 -14.40
N HIS A 353 13.39 -13.14 -15.67
CA HIS A 353 12.99 -14.10 -16.68
C HIS A 353 14.24 -14.81 -17.24
N ASP A 354 14.06 -15.74 -18.14
CA ASP A 354 15.20 -16.53 -18.67
C ASP A 354 16.29 -15.63 -19.27
N LYS A 355 15.92 -14.57 -19.98
CA LYS A 355 16.85 -13.67 -20.70
C LYS A 355 16.58 -12.20 -20.41
N GLY A 356 16.20 -11.88 -19.20
CA GLY A 356 15.86 -10.50 -18.83
C GLY A 356 15.50 -10.31 -17.40
N ILE A 357 15.56 -9.05 -17.00
CA ILE A 357 15.20 -8.56 -15.67
C ILE A 357 14.42 -7.25 -15.80
N THR A 358 13.68 -6.91 -14.76
CA THR A 358 13.07 -5.58 -14.62
C THR A 358 13.66 -4.83 -13.44
N VAL A 359 13.81 -3.53 -13.61
CA VAL A 359 14.33 -2.60 -12.60
C VAL A 359 13.38 -1.43 -12.46
N THR A 360 13.03 -1.08 -11.23
CA THR A 360 12.30 0.14 -10.93
C THR A 360 13.22 1.13 -10.21
N VAL A 361 12.96 2.42 -10.36
CA VAL A 361 13.88 3.46 -9.86
C VAL A 361 13.28 4.32 -8.76
N TRP A 362 11.97 4.27 -8.58
CA TRP A 362 11.23 5.18 -7.70
C TRP A 362 11.48 4.97 -6.19
N MET A 363 12.13 3.84 -5.81
CA MET A 363 12.58 3.60 -4.43
C MET A 363 14.09 3.82 -4.23
N LEU A 364 14.82 4.18 -5.28
CA LEU A 364 16.25 4.48 -5.18
C LEU A 364 16.49 5.82 -4.47
N LYS A 365 17.50 5.86 -3.62
CA LYS A 365 18.05 7.12 -3.11
C LYS A 365 18.93 7.77 -4.17
N PRO A 366 19.08 9.11 -4.19
CA PRO A 366 19.97 9.80 -5.11
C PRO A 366 21.36 9.17 -5.16
N GLY A 367 21.86 8.88 -6.36
CA GLY A 367 23.16 8.24 -6.61
C GLY A 367 23.13 6.71 -6.64
N GLN A 368 22.09 6.06 -6.10
CA GLN A 368 21.96 4.60 -6.15
C GLN A 368 21.73 4.07 -7.56
N GLU A 369 21.15 4.86 -8.45
CA GLU A 369 20.98 4.49 -9.87
C GLU A 369 22.33 4.16 -10.54
N LYS A 370 23.41 4.86 -10.17
CA LYS A 370 24.77 4.60 -10.69
C LYS A 370 25.32 3.29 -10.17
N ILE A 371 25.05 2.97 -8.89
CA ILE A 371 25.48 1.71 -8.27
C ILE A 371 24.74 0.54 -8.93
N VAL A 372 23.42 0.65 -9.07
CA VAL A 372 22.60 -0.37 -9.75
C VAL A 372 23.07 -0.59 -11.18
N ALA A 373 23.32 0.50 -11.93
CA ALA A 373 23.83 0.47 -13.28
C ALA A 373 25.17 -0.27 -13.38
N ALA A 374 26.13 0.08 -12.52
CA ALA A 374 27.47 -0.54 -12.49
C ALA A 374 27.39 -2.03 -12.19
N ARG A 375 26.61 -2.41 -11.18
CA ARG A 375 26.48 -3.81 -10.74
C ARG A 375 25.80 -4.68 -11.79
N ILE A 376 24.71 -4.22 -12.41
CA ILE A 376 24.06 -4.98 -13.50
C ILE A 376 25.00 -5.11 -14.70
N THR A 377 25.68 -4.02 -15.09
CA THR A 377 26.64 -4.03 -16.20
C THR A 377 27.79 -5.01 -15.96
N GLU A 378 28.29 -5.06 -14.71
CA GLU A 378 29.36 -6.01 -14.31
C GLU A 378 28.92 -7.46 -14.49
N GLU A 379 27.73 -7.83 -13.98
CA GLU A 379 27.22 -9.21 -14.08
C GLU A 379 27.01 -9.62 -15.56
N LEU A 380 26.48 -8.72 -16.40
CA LEU A 380 26.29 -8.99 -17.81
C LEU A 380 27.61 -9.08 -18.57
N LYS A 381 28.62 -8.26 -18.23
CA LYS A 381 29.96 -8.33 -18.82
C LYS A 381 30.71 -9.61 -18.47
N LYS A 382 30.59 -10.12 -17.24
CA LYS A 382 31.19 -11.40 -16.83
C LYS A 382 30.66 -12.57 -17.64
N ALA A 383 29.44 -12.48 -18.15
CA ALA A 383 28.76 -13.50 -18.91
C ALA A 383 28.80 -13.25 -20.43
N ALA A 384 29.42 -12.16 -20.88
CA ALA A 384 29.56 -11.85 -22.30
C ALA A 384 30.58 -12.78 -22.98
N ILE A 385 30.29 -13.15 -24.26
CA ILE A 385 31.12 -14.01 -25.13
C ILE A 385 31.83 -13.13 -26.14
#